data_b594405a57e3c7266565a4782344f7b7
#
_entry.id   b594405a57e3c7266565a4782344f7b7
#
_cell.length_a   1.000
_cell.length_b   1.000
_cell.length_c   1.000
_cell.angle_alpha   90.00
_cell.angle_beta   90.00
_cell.angle_gamma   90.00
#
_symmetry.space_group_name_H-M   'P 1'
#
loop_
_entity.id
_entity.type
_entity.pdbx_description
1 polymer ?
#
loop_
_entity_poly.entity_id
_entity_poly.type
_entity_poly.pdbx_seq_one_letter_code
_entity_poly.pdbx_strand_id
1 'polypeptide(L)'
;MRKFATYQAYPMRIIVLATLLLTGCQGAYFKTMEKLGYHKRELLVASVKDARESQEEAKEQFQSALEKFRAVLNFKGGDLQEKYDKLKAELDSGESRAAAVRERIEDVEDVAEALFDEWQSELDQYSDENLRRASKKKLDETRTRYKQLIKAMKRAEKKIDPVLSVFRDQVLFLKHNLNAQAIASLQDELVSIETDVDSLIREMEASIREADAFIKEMG
;
A
#
# COMPACT_ATOMS: atom_id res chain seq x y z
N MET A 1 13.86 55.79 -31.01
CA MET A 1 14.77 54.65 -30.91
C MET A 1 14.14 53.63 -29.97
N ARG A 2 13.59 52.53 -30.50
CA ARG A 2 12.94 51.45 -29.77
C ARG A 2 13.96 50.37 -29.45
N LYS A 3 14.23 50.07 -28.17
CA LYS A 3 15.03 48.91 -27.75
C LYS A 3 14.08 47.75 -27.50
N PHE A 4 14.16 46.72 -28.30
CA PHE A 4 13.50 45.46 -28.11
C PHE A 4 14.29 44.63 -27.05
N ALA A 5 13.63 44.21 -25.98
CA ALA A 5 14.16 43.30 -25.01
C ALA A 5 14.05 41.86 -25.52
N THR A 6 15.18 41.19 -25.60
CA THR A 6 15.27 39.75 -25.90
C THR A 6 14.80 38.94 -24.72
N TYR A 7 13.69 38.21 -24.86
CA TYR A 7 13.21 37.25 -23.89
C TYR A 7 14.03 35.97 -23.97
N GLN A 8 14.73 35.66 -22.89
CA GLN A 8 15.67 34.57 -22.78
C GLN A 8 14.93 33.27 -22.40
N ALA A 9 14.89 32.32 -23.36
CA ALA A 9 14.21 31.02 -23.22
C ALA A 9 15.08 30.00 -22.46
N TYR A 10 15.20 30.10 -21.14
CA TYR A 10 16.00 29.20 -20.32
C TYR A 10 15.29 28.23 -19.35
N PRO A 11 13.95 28.23 -19.12
CA PRO A 11 13.40 27.30 -18.12
C PRO A 11 13.08 25.91 -18.66
N MET A 12 12.91 25.71 -19.98
CA MET A 12 12.41 24.39 -20.48
C MET A 12 13.49 23.30 -20.58
N ARG A 13 14.78 23.67 -20.69
CA ARG A 13 15.88 22.69 -20.73
C ARG A 13 16.28 22.11 -19.39
N ILE A 14 16.03 22.82 -18.30
CA ILE A 14 16.34 22.38 -16.92
C ILE A 14 15.31 21.36 -16.43
N ILE A 15 14.05 21.51 -16.81
CA ILE A 15 12.97 20.58 -16.42
C ILE A 15 13.14 19.21 -17.09
N VAL A 16 13.61 19.15 -18.34
CA VAL A 16 13.85 17.87 -19.03
C VAL A 16 15.07 17.13 -18.46
N LEU A 17 16.06 17.83 -17.90
CA LEU A 17 17.22 17.18 -17.28
C LEU A 17 16.90 16.64 -15.87
N ALA A 18 15.96 17.25 -15.15
CA ALA A 18 15.55 16.79 -13.81
C ALA A 18 14.70 15.52 -13.82
N THR A 19 13.92 15.30 -14.89
CA THR A 19 13.09 14.08 -15.06
C THR A 19 13.88 12.83 -15.44
N LEU A 20 15.09 12.97 -16.00
CA LEU A 20 15.96 11.85 -16.38
C LEU A 20 16.77 11.27 -15.20
N LEU A 21 16.78 11.93 -14.03
CA LEU A 21 17.55 11.47 -12.87
C LEU A 21 16.75 10.54 -11.92
N LEU A 22 15.43 10.43 -12.09
CA LEU A 22 14.57 9.62 -11.20
C LEU A 22 14.49 8.12 -11.57
N THR A 23 14.83 7.75 -12.80
CA THR A 23 14.77 6.34 -13.26
C THR A 23 16.05 5.55 -12.98
N GLY A 24 17.11 6.18 -12.50
CA GLY A 24 18.42 5.54 -12.24
C GLY A 24 18.63 4.97 -10.83
N CYS A 25 17.79 5.31 -9.85
CA CYS A 25 18.07 4.99 -8.45
C CYS A 25 17.81 3.51 -8.10
N GLN A 26 16.81 2.87 -8.69
CA GLN A 26 16.46 1.47 -8.39
C GLN A 26 17.56 0.48 -8.82
N GLY A 27 18.08 0.61 -10.03
CA GLY A 27 19.16 -0.27 -10.51
C GLY A 27 20.46 -0.12 -9.71
N ALA A 28 20.74 1.08 -9.18
CA ALA A 28 21.88 1.30 -8.30
C ALA A 28 21.68 0.69 -6.91
N TYR A 29 20.47 0.74 -6.38
CA TYR A 29 20.08 0.11 -5.11
C TYR A 29 20.30 -1.41 -5.15
N PHE A 30 19.72 -2.11 -6.13
CA PHE A 30 19.86 -3.56 -6.24
C PHE A 30 21.32 -4.01 -6.44
N LYS A 31 22.10 -3.31 -7.29
CA LYS A 31 23.54 -3.58 -7.45
C LYS A 31 24.35 -3.39 -6.14
N THR A 32 23.91 -2.47 -5.30
CA THR A 32 24.56 -2.25 -4.00
C THR A 32 24.22 -3.37 -3.02
N MET A 33 22.96 -3.80 -2.98
CA MET A 33 22.51 -4.90 -2.13
C MET A 33 23.15 -6.22 -2.51
N GLU A 34 23.31 -6.52 -3.81
CA GLU A 34 24.04 -7.69 -4.30
C GLU A 34 25.51 -7.69 -3.87
N LYS A 35 26.18 -6.54 -3.92
CA LYS A 35 27.56 -6.41 -3.41
C LYS A 35 27.66 -6.67 -1.90
N LEU A 36 26.57 -6.46 -1.16
CA LEU A 36 26.47 -6.77 0.27
C LEU A 36 26.06 -8.22 0.53
N GLY A 37 25.86 -9.04 -0.53
CA GLY A 37 25.51 -10.48 -0.42
C GLY A 37 24.02 -10.76 -0.33
N TYR A 38 23.15 -9.77 -0.55
CA TYR A 38 21.70 -9.97 -0.58
C TYR A 38 21.23 -10.30 -2.01
N HIS A 39 20.64 -11.47 -2.18
CA HIS A 39 20.04 -11.88 -3.45
C HIS A 39 18.63 -11.30 -3.62
N LYS A 40 18.24 -10.92 -4.84
CA LYS A 40 16.90 -10.35 -5.13
C LYS A 40 15.75 -11.23 -4.64
N ARG A 41 15.94 -12.56 -4.61
CA ARG A 41 14.97 -13.49 -4.03
C ARG A 41 14.74 -13.22 -2.54
N GLU A 42 15.80 -13.00 -1.77
CA GLU A 42 15.72 -12.70 -0.33
C GLU A 42 15.09 -11.32 -0.11
N LEU A 43 15.43 -10.34 -0.96
CA LEU A 43 14.82 -9.02 -0.93
C LEU A 43 13.31 -9.09 -1.22
N LEU A 44 12.87 -9.89 -2.19
CA LEU A 44 11.45 -10.07 -2.47
C LEU A 44 10.72 -10.70 -1.28
N VAL A 45 11.29 -11.71 -0.64
CA VAL A 45 10.70 -12.32 0.57
C VAL A 45 10.61 -11.29 1.71
N ALA A 46 11.62 -10.44 1.88
CA ALA A 46 11.61 -9.36 2.87
C ALA A 46 10.52 -8.32 2.57
N SER A 47 10.45 -7.81 1.34
CA SER A 47 9.41 -6.85 0.94
C SER A 47 8.00 -7.42 1.11
N VAL A 48 7.78 -8.71 0.82
CA VAL A 48 6.49 -9.36 1.04
C VAL A 48 6.15 -9.46 2.54
N LYS A 49 7.14 -9.71 3.41
CA LYS A 49 6.96 -9.70 4.87
C LYS A 49 6.56 -8.31 5.35
N ASP A 50 7.25 -7.27 4.90
CA ASP A 50 6.97 -5.88 5.27
C ASP A 50 5.57 -5.45 4.79
N ALA A 51 5.18 -5.82 3.57
CA ALA A 51 3.83 -5.54 3.05
C ALA A 51 2.74 -6.31 3.83
N ARG A 52 3.00 -7.56 4.20
CA ARG A 52 2.10 -8.36 5.05
C ARG A 52 1.91 -7.71 6.42
N GLU A 53 3.00 -7.29 7.07
CA GLU A 53 2.98 -6.63 8.39
C GLU A 53 2.22 -5.30 8.32
N SER A 54 2.50 -4.48 7.30
CA SER A 54 1.79 -3.21 7.07
C SER A 54 0.28 -3.41 6.88
N GLN A 55 -0.14 -4.48 6.20
CA GLN A 55 -1.56 -4.82 6.05
C GLN A 55 -2.19 -5.31 7.36
N GLU A 56 -1.45 -6.03 8.22
CA GLU A 56 -1.93 -6.44 9.55
C GLU A 56 -2.16 -5.21 10.43
N GLU A 57 -1.19 -4.28 10.48
CA GLU A 57 -1.30 -3.03 11.23
C GLU A 57 -2.45 -2.15 10.72
N ALA A 58 -2.65 -2.06 9.40
CA ALA A 58 -3.76 -1.33 8.83
C ALA A 58 -5.11 -1.98 9.18
N LYS A 59 -5.21 -3.30 9.16
CA LYS A 59 -6.40 -4.05 9.57
C LYS A 59 -6.79 -3.71 11.02
N GLU A 60 -5.83 -3.77 11.93
CA GLU A 60 -6.04 -3.43 13.34
C GLU A 60 -6.50 -1.96 13.51
N GLN A 61 -5.88 -1.05 12.74
CA GLN A 61 -6.25 0.37 12.75
C GLN A 61 -7.69 0.60 12.29
N PHE A 62 -8.15 -0.05 11.22
CA PHE A 62 -9.54 0.09 10.76
C PHE A 62 -10.55 -0.53 11.73
N GLN A 63 -10.19 -1.61 12.42
CA GLN A 63 -11.01 -2.16 13.52
C GLN A 63 -11.12 -1.16 14.67
N SER A 64 -10.01 -0.56 15.09
CA SER A 64 -10.00 0.48 16.13
C SER A 64 -10.85 1.70 15.74
N ALA A 65 -10.71 2.18 14.51
CA ALA A 65 -11.51 3.30 14.01
C ALA A 65 -13.02 3.01 14.06
N LEU A 66 -13.44 1.81 13.66
CA LEU A 66 -14.85 1.38 13.75
C LEU A 66 -15.33 1.33 15.22
N GLU A 67 -14.53 0.83 16.15
CA GLU A 67 -14.86 0.82 17.58
C GLU A 67 -15.03 2.24 18.14
N LYS A 68 -14.14 3.17 17.77
CA LYS A 68 -14.27 4.57 18.19
C LYS A 68 -15.51 5.23 17.59
N PHE A 69 -15.82 4.92 16.34
CA PHE A 69 -17.04 5.40 15.70
C PHE A 69 -18.30 4.91 16.45
N ARG A 70 -18.38 3.62 16.75
CA ARG A 70 -19.46 3.05 17.59
C ARG A 70 -19.55 3.75 18.96
N ALA A 71 -18.42 4.07 19.60
CA ALA A 71 -18.38 4.76 20.87
C ALA A 71 -18.92 6.20 20.80
N VAL A 72 -18.80 6.88 19.67
CA VAL A 72 -19.46 8.17 19.40
C VAL A 72 -20.98 8.00 19.30
N LEU A 73 -21.44 7.01 18.55
CA LEU A 73 -22.88 6.75 18.34
C LEU A 73 -23.59 6.33 19.63
N ASN A 74 -22.91 5.59 20.50
CA ASN A 74 -23.42 5.15 21.79
C ASN A 74 -23.21 6.20 22.90
N PHE A 75 -23.09 7.48 22.55
CA PHE A 75 -22.89 8.55 23.51
C PHE A 75 -24.10 8.71 24.45
N LYS A 76 -23.87 8.53 25.75
CA LYS A 76 -24.90 8.64 26.80
C LYS A 76 -24.65 9.83 27.75
N GLY A 77 -23.72 10.72 27.40
CA GLY A 77 -23.29 11.85 28.22
C GLY A 77 -21.78 11.87 28.43
N GLY A 78 -21.26 13.02 28.86
CA GLY A 78 -19.84 13.28 29.01
C GLY A 78 -19.34 14.25 27.95
N ASP A 79 -18.03 14.21 27.65
CA ASP A 79 -17.41 15.12 26.67
C ASP A 79 -17.48 14.53 25.25
N LEU A 80 -18.36 15.07 24.44
CA LEU A 80 -18.49 14.69 23.02
C LEU A 80 -17.30 15.19 22.20
N GLN A 81 -16.69 16.30 22.59
CA GLN A 81 -15.47 16.80 21.96
C GLN A 81 -14.32 15.81 22.10
N GLU A 82 -14.12 15.24 23.28
CA GLU A 82 -13.10 14.21 23.51
C GLU A 82 -13.30 12.97 22.60
N LYS A 83 -14.55 12.55 22.41
CA LYS A 83 -14.86 11.42 21.52
C LYS A 83 -14.60 11.76 20.04
N TYR A 84 -14.94 12.97 19.62
CA TYR A 84 -14.63 13.46 18.28
C TYR A 84 -13.11 13.50 18.05
N ASP A 85 -12.35 14.05 19.00
CA ASP A 85 -10.90 14.17 18.88
C ASP A 85 -10.23 12.78 18.74
N LYS A 86 -10.73 11.79 19.50
CA LYS A 86 -10.28 10.39 19.38
C LYS A 86 -10.61 9.81 18.00
N LEU A 87 -11.84 10.01 17.51
CA LEU A 87 -12.23 9.51 16.17
C LEU A 87 -11.42 10.17 15.04
N LYS A 88 -11.16 11.48 15.19
CA LYS A 88 -10.29 12.19 14.24
C LYS A 88 -8.86 11.63 14.26
N ALA A 89 -8.29 11.36 15.41
CA ALA A 89 -6.96 10.75 15.53
C ALA A 89 -6.90 9.36 14.88
N GLU A 90 -7.96 8.55 15.01
CA GLU A 90 -8.06 7.25 14.34
C GLU A 90 -8.12 7.38 12.80
N LEU A 91 -8.82 8.40 12.28
CA LEU A 91 -8.84 8.69 10.84
C LEU A 91 -7.44 9.10 10.35
N ASP A 92 -6.79 10.06 11.02
CA ASP A 92 -5.44 10.51 10.65
C ASP A 92 -4.44 9.32 10.65
N SER A 93 -4.56 8.42 11.63
CA SER A 93 -3.79 7.18 11.75
C SER A 93 -4.10 6.20 10.61
N GLY A 94 -5.39 6.04 10.27
CA GLY A 94 -5.85 5.20 9.17
C GLY A 94 -5.32 5.66 7.82
N GLU A 95 -5.28 6.97 7.57
CA GLU A 95 -4.70 7.55 6.35
C GLU A 95 -3.19 7.27 6.26
N SER A 96 -2.47 7.40 7.37
CA SER A 96 -1.05 7.08 7.45
C SER A 96 -0.77 5.59 7.17
N ARG A 97 -1.56 4.68 7.77
CA ARG A 97 -1.46 3.23 7.53
C ARG A 97 -1.79 2.87 6.08
N ALA A 98 -2.79 3.53 5.50
CA ALA A 98 -3.13 3.35 4.09
C ALA A 98 -1.97 3.73 3.15
N ALA A 99 -1.30 4.84 3.42
CA ALA A 99 -0.11 5.26 2.66
C ALA A 99 1.02 4.23 2.77
N ALA A 100 1.29 3.73 3.99
CA ALA A 100 2.31 2.71 4.23
C ALA A 100 1.99 1.40 3.48
N VAL A 101 0.73 0.95 3.48
CA VAL A 101 0.32 -0.25 2.71
C VAL A 101 0.61 -0.09 1.22
N ARG A 102 0.32 1.07 0.63
CA ARG A 102 0.59 1.34 -0.79
C ARG A 102 2.09 1.30 -1.11
N GLU A 103 2.88 2.01 -0.30
CA GLU A 103 4.34 2.03 -0.44
C GLU A 103 4.92 0.62 -0.39
N ARG A 104 4.51 -0.21 0.58
CA ARG A 104 5.00 -1.58 0.70
C ARG A 104 4.57 -2.49 -0.45
N ILE A 105 3.39 -2.28 -1.03
CA ILE A 105 2.95 -3.02 -2.21
C ILE A 105 3.79 -2.61 -3.44
N GLU A 106 4.11 -1.33 -3.60
CA GLU A 106 5.01 -0.84 -4.65
C GLU A 106 6.42 -1.43 -4.49
N ASP A 107 6.97 -1.48 -3.27
CA ASP A 107 8.25 -2.15 -2.98
C ASP A 107 8.26 -3.61 -3.44
N VAL A 108 7.17 -4.35 -3.21
CA VAL A 108 7.03 -5.74 -3.66
C VAL A 108 7.02 -5.84 -5.19
N GLU A 109 6.32 -4.94 -5.88
CA GLU A 109 6.27 -4.90 -7.35
C GLU A 109 7.66 -4.62 -7.96
N ASP A 110 8.37 -3.63 -7.43
CA ASP A 110 9.69 -3.22 -7.89
C ASP A 110 10.73 -4.33 -7.74
N VAL A 111 10.78 -4.97 -6.57
CA VAL A 111 11.72 -6.06 -6.31
C VAL A 111 11.39 -7.29 -7.15
N ALA A 112 10.10 -7.59 -7.34
CA ALA A 112 9.66 -8.71 -8.16
C ALA A 112 10.03 -8.52 -9.64
N GLU A 113 9.82 -7.32 -10.19
CA GLU A 113 10.22 -6.97 -11.55
C GLU A 113 11.73 -7.17 -11.74
N ALA A 114 12.54 -6.59 -10.85
CA ALA A 114 13.99 -6.72 -10.91
C ALA A 114 14.47 -8.18 -10.80
N LEU A 115 13.85 -9.00 -9.94
CA LEU A 115 14.16 -10.43 -9.81
C LEU A 115 13.82 -11.20 -11.09
N PHE A 116 12.63 -10.98 -11.63
CA PHE A 116 12.18 -11.75 -12.79
C PHE A 116 12.92 -11.38 -14.08
N ASP A 117 13.31 -10.14 -14.23
CA ASP A 117 14.10 -9.68 -15.37
C ASP A 117 15.52 -10.25 -15.34
N GLU A 118 16.16 -10.22 -14.16
CA GLU A 118 17.46 -10.85 -13.97
C GLU A 118 17.39 -12.35 -14.26
N TRP A 119 16.47 -13.08 -13.60
CA TRP A 119 16.34 -14.52 -13.77
C TRP A 119 16.06 -14.90 -15.23
N GLN A 120 15.23 -14.11 -15.94
CA GLN A 120 14.98 -14.32 -17.37
C GLN A 120 16.23 -14.15 -18.21
N SER A 121 17.07 -13.13 -17.92
CA SER A 121 18.33 -12.88 -18.64
C SER A 121 19.39 -13.95 -18.38
N GLU A 122 19.37 -14.55 -17.20
CA GLU A 122 20.30 -15.60 -16.81
C GLU A 122 19.99 -16.97 -17.44
N LEU A 123 18.73 -17.20 -17.90
CA LEU A 123 18.38 -18.44 -18.58
C LEU A 123 19.23 -18.72 -19.81
N ASP A 124 19.69 -17.68 -20.51
CA ASP A 124 20.52 -17.80 -21.71
C ASP A 124 22.00 -18.10 -21.39
N GLN A 125 22.39 -18.03 -20.12
CA GLN A 125 23.77 -18.31 -19.67
C GLN A 125 23.98 -19.79 -19.34
N TYR A 126 22.91 -20.59 -19.24
CA TYR A 126 23.03 -22.03 -18.99
C TYR A 126 23.57 -22.77 -20.20
N SER A 127 24.66 -23.49 -20.03
CA SER A 127 25.20 -24.44 -21.03
C SER A 127 24.48 -25.82 -21.00
N ASP A 128 23.87 -26.17 -19.86
CA ASP A 128 23.10 -27.41 -19.69
C ASP A 128 21.61 -27.15 -19.93
N GLU A 129 21.07 -27.74 -20.98
CA GLU A 129 19.67 -27.65 -21.37
C GLU A 129 18.68 -28.17 -20.31
N ASN A 130 19.07 -29.19 -19.49
CA ASN A 130 18.19 -29.71 -18.44
C ASN A 130 18.08 -28.70 -17.29
N LEU A 131 19.21 -28.10 -16.88
CA LEU A 131 19.24 -27.05 -15.86
C LEU A 131 18.49 -25.81 -16.34
N ARG A 132 18.66 -25.39 -17.61
CA ARG A 132 17.91 -24.29 -18.20
C ARG A 132 16.41 -24.51 -18.13
N ARG A 133 15.94 -25.69 -18.55
CA ARG A 133 14.50 -26.04 -18.49
C ARG A 133 13.97 -26.08 -17.07
N ALA A 134 14.73 -26.65 -16.13
CA ALA A 134 14.35 -26.69 -14.73
C ALA A 134 14.23 -25.29 -14.12
N SER A 135 15.22 -24.42 -14.39
CA SER A 135 15.22 -23.02 -13.95
C SER A 135 14.04 -22.24 -14.56
N LYS A 136 13.80 -22.40 -15.88
CA LYS A 136 12.64 -21.76 -16.54
C LYS A 136 11.32 -22.21 -15.91
N LYS A 137 11.14 -23.50 -15.67
CA LYS A 137 9.94 -24.00 -15.00
C LYS A 137 9.73 -23.34 -13.64
N LYS A 138 10.79 -23.26 -12.84
CA LYS A 138 10.73 -22.63 -11.51
C LYS A 138 10.42 -21.13 -11.59
N LEU A 139 10.98 -20.42 -12.56
CA LEU A 139 10.65 -19.03 -12.83
C LEU A 139 9.16 -18.85 -13.16
N ASP A 140 8.62 -19.67 -14.06
CA ASP A 140 7.20 -19.60 -14.47
C ASP A 140 6.25 -19.92 -13.29
N GLU A 141 6.59 -20.90 -12.45
CA GLU A 141 5.87 -21.21 -11.21
C GLU A 141 5.90 -20.04 -10.23
N THR A 142 7.07 -19.46 -9.99
CA THR A 142 7.24 -18.31 -9.08
C THR A 142 6.48 -17.07 -9.59
N ARG A 143 6.53 -16.77 -10.88
CA ARG A 143 5.73 -15.70 -11.49
C ARG A 143 4.22 -15.92 -11.31
N THR A 144 3.77 -17.16 -11.40
CA THR A 144 2.35 -17.51 -11.21
C THR A 144 1.93 -17.26 -9.77
N ARG A 145 2.72 -17.66 -8.79
CA ARG A 145 2.47 -17.39 -7.36
C ARG A 145 2.51 -15.91 -7.04
N TYR A 146 3.51 -15.21 -7.56
CA TYR A 146 3.59 -13.75 -7.43
C TYR A 146 2.34 -13.04 -7.95
N LYS A 147 1.82 -13.45 -9.12
CA LYS A 147 0.58 -12.87 -9.67
C LYS A 147 -0.65 -13.09 -8.78
N GLN A 148 -0.73 -14.22 -8.08
CA GLN A 148 -1.80 -14.48 -7.11
C GLN A 148 -1.66 -13.55 -5.91
N LEU A 149 -0.46 -13.45 -5.34
CA LEU A 149 -0.12 -12.57 -4.23
C LEU A 149 -0.45 -11.10 -4.54
N ILE A 150 0.14 -10.53 -5.59
CA ILE A 150 -0.02 -9.10 -5.91
C ILE A 150 -1.48 -8.77 -6.23
N LYS A 151 -2.21 -9.68 -6.86
CA LYS A 151 -3.66 -9.52 -7.09
C LYS A 151 -4.45 -9.46 -5.78
N ALA A 152 -4.09 -10.24 -4.77
CA ALA A 152 -4.74 -10.18 -3.46
C ALA A 152 -4.41 -8.87 -2.74
N MET A 153 -3.13 -8.46 -2.73
CA MET A 153 -2.68 -7.18 -2.15
C MET A 153 -3.41 -5.99 -2.78
N LYS A 154 -3.48 -5.91 -4.11
CA LYS A 154 -4.17 -4.83 -4.83
C LYS A 154 -5.70 -4.85 -4.62
N ARG A 155 -6.34 -5.99 -4.36
CA ARG A 155 -7.75 -6.03 -3.99
C ARG A 155 -7.99 -5.43 -2.60
N ALA A 156 -7.16 -5.77 -1.63
CA ALA A 156 -7.23 -5.19 -0.29
C ALA A 156 -7.00 -3.66 -0.35
N GLU A 157 -5.96 -3.23 -1.04
CA GLU A 157 -5.63 -1.81 -1.25
C GLU A 157 -6.83 -1.01 -1.80
N LYS A 158 -7.49 -1.52 -2.84
CA LYS A 158 -8.65 -0.85 -3.46
C LYS A 158 -9.86 -0.66 -2.53
N LYS A 159 -9.93 -1.41 -1.43
CA LYS A 159 -10.99 -1.27 -0.43
C LYS A 159 -10.69 -0.20 0.61
N ILE A 160 -9.45 0.27 0.71
CA ILE A 160 -9.04 1.25 1.72
C ILE A 160 -9.69 2.61 1.47
N ASP A 161 -9.59 3.16 0.25
CA ASP A 161 -10.08 4.50 -0.05
C ASP A 161 -11.59 4.68 0.16
N PRO A 162 -12.46 3.77 -0.26
CA PRO A 162 -13.88 3.85 0.04
C PRO A 162 -14.15 3.97 1.55
N VAL A 163 -13.50 3.13 2.37
CA VAL A 163 -13.64 3.14 3.83
C VAL A 163 -13.15 4.46 4.41
N LEU A 164 -11.96 4.93 4.03
CA LEU A 164 -11.41 6.22 4.48
C LEU A 164 -12.31 7.40 4.09
N SER A 165 -12.89 7.37 2.89
CA SER A 165 -13.79 8.43 2.43
C SER A 165 -15.00 8.55 3.35
N VAL A 166 -15.63 7.42 3.68
CA VAL A 166 -16.79 7.41 4.58
C VAL A 166 -16.41 7.92 5.97
N PHE A 167 -15.31 7.44 6.56
CA PHE A 167 -14.85 7.95 7.86
C PHE A 167 -14.54 9.45 7.82
N ARG A 168 -13.93 9.94 6.76
CA ARG A 168 -13.62 11.37 6.58
C ARG A 168 -14.89 12.23 6.57
N ASP A 169 -15.91 11.77 5.85
CA ASP A 169 -17.20 12.47 5.78
C ASP A 169 -17.86 12.54 7.17
N GLN A 170 -17.82 11.44 7.94
CA GLN A 170 -18.39 11.41 9.28
C GLN A 170 -17.63 12.33 10.26
N VAL A 171 -16.29 12.31 10.21
CA VAL A 171 -15.46 13.20 11.03
C VAL A 171 -15.71 14.66 10.64
N LEU A 172 -15.81 14.96 9.35
CA LEU A 172 -16.09 16.33 8.86
C LEU A 172 -17.48 16.81 9.32
N PHE A 173 -18.50 15.94 9.25
CA PHE A 173 -19.85 16.25 9.71
C PHE A 173 -19.86 16.55 11.22
N LEU A 174 -19.24 15.71 12.03
CA LEU A 174 -19.14 15.89 13.48
C LEU A 174 -18.38 17.15 13.87
N LYS A 175 -17.37 17.56 13.11
CA LYS A 175 -16.58 18.76 13.38
C LYS A 175 -17.43 20.02 13.58
N HIS A 176 -18.54 20.12 12.87
CA HIS A 176 -19.43 21.27 12.90
C HIS A 176 -20.76 21.02 13.61
N ASN A 177 -21.04 19.76 14.01
CA ASN A 177 -22.32 19.32 14.52
C ASN A 177 -22.16 18.43 15.76
N LEU A 178 -21.45 18.92 16.78
CA LEU A 178 -21.24 18.17 18.03
C LEU A 178 -22.48 18.23 18.94
N ASN A 179 -23.56 17.55 18.54
CA ASN A 179 -24.83 17.49 19.29
C ASN A 179 -25.53 16.15 19.11
N ALA A 180 -26.55 15.89 19.97
CA ALA A 180 -27.28 14.63 19.96
C ALA A 180 -28.02 14.34 18.64
N GLN A 181 -28.48 15.39 17.93
CA GLN A 181 -29.17 15.22 16.63
C GLN A 181 -28.20 14.72 15.55
N ALA A 182 -26.97 15.25 15.53
CA ALA A 182 -25.94 14.80 14.62
C ALA A 182 -25.60 13.31 14.88
N ILE A 183 -25.45 12.92 16.13
CA ILE A 183 -25.21 11.52 16.49
C ILE A 183 -26.34 10.60 16.00
N ALA A 184 -27.60 11.01 16.16
CA ALA A 184 -28.75 10.25 15.67
C ALA A 184 -28.70 10.08 14.14
N SER A 185 -28.33 11.14 13.40
CA SER A 185 -28.18 11.05 11.93
C SER A 185 -27.07 10.08 11.49
N LEU A 186 -26.01 9.94 12.26
CA LEU A 186 -24.92 9.02 11.97
C LEU A 186 -25.26 7.55 12.28
N GLN A 187 -26.27 7.29 13.13
CA GLN A 187 -26.70 5.92 13.44
C GLN A 187 -27.22 5.18 12.20
N ASP A 188 -27.87 5.87 11.28
CA ASP A 188 -28.40 5.29 10.04
C ASP A 188 -27.28 4.81 9.10
N GLU A 189 -26.08 5.40 9.20
CA GLU A 189 -24.92 5.06 8.38
C GLU A 189 -24.09 3.91 8.98
N LEU A 190 -24.29 3.56 10.24
CA LEU A 190 -23.46 2.57 10.96
C LEU A 190 -23.38 1.23 10.23
N VAL A 191 -24.52 0.68 9.78
CA VAL A 191 -24.58 -0.64 9.13
C VAL A 191 -23.79 -0.66 7.83
N SER A 192 -23.82 0.45 7.07
CA SER A 192 -23.04 0.59 5.84
C SER A 192 -21.56 0.62 6.14
N ILE A 193 -21.13 1.44 7.12
CA ILE A 193 -19.74 1.56 7.55
C ILE A 193 -19.19 0.22 8.06
N GLU A 194 -19.95 -0.49 8.88
CA GLU A 194 -19.58 -1.82 9.37
C GLU A 194 -19.38 -2.80 8.21
N THR A 195 -20.29 -2.80 7.24
CA THR A 195 -20.21 -3.67 6.06
C THR A 195 -18.95 -3.38 5.23
N ASP A 196 -18.62 -2.11 5.03
CA ASP A 196 -17.46 -1.70 4.25
C ASP A 196 -16.14 -2.03 4.96
N VAL A 197 -16.07 -1.77 6.28
CA VAL A 197 -14.91 -2.14 7.10
C VAL A 197 -14.73 -3.66 7.15
N ASP A 198 -15.80 -4.43 7.36
CA ASP A 198 -15.74 -5.90 7.35
C ASP A 198 -15.30 -6.44 5.97
N SER A 199 -15.75 -5.81 4.89
CA SER A 199 -15.30 -6.15 3.53
C SER A 199 -13.81 -5.90 3.34
N LEU A 200 -13.30 -4.75 3.80
CA LEU A 200 -11.88 -4.42 3.78
C LEU A 200 -11.06 -5.42 4.60
N ILE A 201 -11.48 -5.71 5.83
CA ILE A 201 -10.81 -6.67 6.71
C ILE A 201 -10.69 -8.04 6.05
N ARG A 202 -11.76 -8.57 5.45
CA ARG A 202 -11.73 -9.85 4.74
C ARG A 202 -10.75 -9.87 3.57
N GLU A 203 -10.66 -8.79 2.80
CA GLU A 203 -9.68 -8.71 1.71
C GLU A 203 -8.24 -8.59 2.24
N MET A 204 -8.01 -7.85 3.32
CA MET A 204 -6.69 -7.80 3.98
C MET A 204 -6.28 -9.17 4.51
N GLU A 205 -7.16 -9.89 5.19
CA GLU A 205 -6.88 -11.25 5.68
C GLU A 205 -6.60 -12.24 4.53
N ALA A 206 -7.31 -12.11 3.42
CA ALA A 206 -7.04 -12.93 2.24
C ALA A 206 -5.65 -12.62 1.66
N SER A 207 -5.27 -11.35 1.59
CA SER A 207 -3.95 -10.91 1.14
C SER A 207 -2.83 -11.38 2.07
N ILE A 208 -3.02 -11.28 3.38
CA ILE A 208 -2.07 -11.77 4.39
C ILE A 208 -1.84 -13.27 4.25
N ARG A 209 -2.91 -14.07 4.05
CA ARG A 209 -2.76 -15.52 3.80
C ARG A 209 -1.98 -15.84 2.53
N GLU A 210 -2.19 -15.09 1.45
CA GLU A 210 -1.41 -15.25 0.20
C GLU A 210 0.05 -14.88 0.42
N ALA A 211 0.33 -13.83 1.21
CA ALA A 211 1.69 -13.43 1.57
C ALA A 211 2.40 -14.53 2.40
N ASP A 212 1.72 -15.08 3.42
CA ASP A 212 2.26 -16.18 4.23
C ASP A 212 2.57 -17.43 3.38
N ALA A 213 1.68 -17.76 2.44
CA ALA A 213 1.89 -18.88 1.52
C ALA A 213 3.08 -18.65 0.59
N PHE A 214 3.21 -17.42 0.04
CA PHE A 214 4.34 -17.03 -0.81
C PHE A 214 5.68 -17.07 -0.05
N ILE A 215 5.73 -16.49 1.15
CA ILE A 215 6.91 -16.48 2.00
C ILE A 215 7.38 -17.91 2.30
N LYS A 216 6.44 -18.81 2.65
CA LYS A 216 6.74 -20.22 2.94
C LYS A 216 7.30 -20.98 1.74
N GLU A 217 6.85 -20.66 0.53
CA GLU A 217 7.30 -21.34 -0.69
C GLU A 217 8.65 -20.81 -1.18
N MET A 218 8.90 -19.51 -0.96
CA MET A 218 10.14 -18.86 -1.40
C MET A 218 11.28 -18.92 -0.38
N GLY A 219 10.99 -19.00 0.91
CA GLY A 219 11.96 -19.16 2.00
C GLY A 219 12.37 -20.58 2.16
#